data_0aa1e36b4eee40caf0ee77324cb6afb3
#
_entry.id   0aa1e36b4eee40caf0ee77324cb6afb3
#
_cell.length_a   1.000
_cell.length_b   1.000
_cell.length_c   1.000
_cell.angle_alpha   90.00
_cell.angle_beta   90.00
_cell.angle_gamma   90.00
#
_symmetry.space_group_name_H-M   'P 1'
#
loop_
_entity.id
_entity.type
_entity.pdbx_description
1 polymer ?
#
loop_
_entity_poly.entity_id
_entity_poly.type
_entity_poly.pdbx_seq_one_letter_code
_entity_poly.pdbx_strand_id
1 'polypeptide(L)'
;VSSVMKLLRTAGYDVDSEYYVNDAGNQMNLLAVSVNARYLELLGKPVEFPENGYHGADIVETAQRIIDRDGDKYLALPEEERLRIFQDVAYREKLAALEEDLTDFGVTFDRWYSERTLHPDAVRRVVDVLLARGKAYEQEGAVWLRSTDYGDDKDRVIFRDNGVPTYLAADIAYHDNKYTRGYGRLINIWGADHHGYVARVKAAMAALGHDPEHLTVLLLQMVSLYRDGQIVKLSKRTGETVTLRELMEEVGVDAARYFFLMRSLDSQLDFDLARATTQ
;
A
#
# COMPACT_ATOMS: atom_id res chain seq x y z
N VAL A 1 1.50 -9.36 10.69
CA VAL A 1 0.03 -9.45 10.83
C VAL A 1 -0.37 -10.82 11.34
N SER A 2 -0.13 -11.93 10.61
CA SER A 2 -0.63 -13.27 10.94
C SER A 2 -0.29 -13.75 12.35
N SER A 3 0.94 -13.49 12.85
CA SER A 3 1.36 -13.88 14.20
C SER A 3 0.63 -13.10 15.28
N VAL A 4 0.45 -11.80 15.11
CA VAL A 4 -0.32 -10.96 16.05
C VAL A 4 -1.77 -11.42 16.10
N MET A 5 -2.39 -11.67 14.95
CA MET A 5 -3.75 -12.20 14.89
C MET A 5 -3.90 -13.53 15.63
N LYS A 6 -3.00 -14.50 15.35
CA LYS A 6 -3.05 -15.81 15.98
C LYS A 6 -2.93 -15.71 17.50
N LEU A 7 -2.01 -14.88 18.00
CA LEU A 7 -1.84 -14.65 19.43
C LEU A 7 -3.08 -14.03 20.07
N LEU A 8 -3.65 -13.00 19.47
CA LEU A 8 -4.84 -12.33 19.98
C LEU A 8 -6.06 -13.27 19.96
N ARG A 9 -6.29 -14.01 18.87
CA ARG A 9 -7.38 -15.01 18.79
C ARG A 9 -7.19 -16.12 19.82
N THR A 10 -5.96 -16.59 20.05
CA THR A 10 -5.66 -17.60 21.09
C THR A 10 -5.92 -17.03 22.50
N ALA A 11 -5.72 -15.74 22.70
CA ALA A 11 -6.03 -15.03 23.95
C ALA A 11 -7.52 -14.72 24.12
N GLY A 12 -8.38 -15.14 23.19
CA GLY A 12 -9.83 -15.00 23.28
C GLY A 12 -10.41 -13.69 22.73
N TYR A 13 -9.60 -12.92 21.98
CA TYR A 13 -10.10 -11.73 21.29
C TYR A 13 -10.76 -12.12 19.96
N ASP A 14 -11.85 -11.40 19.63
CA ASP A 14 -12.41 -11.40 18.29
C ASP A 14 -11.60 -10.42 17.43
N VAL A 15 -10.98 -10.92 16.35
CA VAL A 15 -9.99 -10.17 15.58
C VAL A 15 -10.23 -10.36 14.09
N ASP A 16 -10.44 -9.23 13.41
CA ASP A 16 -10.41 -9.16 11.95
C ASP A 16 -9.08 -8.56 11.46
N SER A 17 -8.62 -9.05 10.33
CA SER A 17 -7.45 -8.54 9.64
C SER A 17 -7.81 -7.89 8.31
N GLU A 18 -7.13 -6.80 8.01
CA GLU A 18 -7.40 -6.01 6.81
C GLU A 18 -6.11 -5.62 6.11
N TYR A 19 -6.07 -5.86 4.81
CA TYR A 19 -5.03 -5.33 3.92
C TYR A 19 -5.54 -4.07 3.23
N TYR A 20 -4.81 -2.96 3.37
CA TYR A 20 -5.12 -1.72 2.67
C TYR A 20 -4.51 -1.74 1.27
N VAL A 21 -5.37 -1.72 0.27
CA VAL A 21 -4.97 -1.72 -1.14
C VAL A 21 -4.87 -0.27 -1.62
N ASN A 22 -3.65 0.18 -1.90
CA ASN A 22 -3.39 1.51 -2.46
C ASN A 22 -3.65 1.48 -3.98
N ASP A 23 -4.93 1.51 -4.35
CA ASP A 23 -5.42 1.43 -5.73
C ASP A 23 -6.04 2.74 -6.23
N ALA A 24 -5.70 3.84 -5.61
CA ALA A 24 -6.08 5.19 -6.02
C ALA A 24 -4.84 6.04 -6.37
N GLY A 25 -5.09 7.14 -7.09
CA GLY A 25 -4.07 8.13 -7.40
C GLY A 25 -3.16 7.79 -8.58
N ASN A 26 -2.03 8.51 -8.67
CA ASN A 26 -1.18 8.51 -9.85
C ASN A 26 -0.48 7.17 -10.13
N GLN A 27 -0.28 6.33 -9.13
CA GLN A 27 0.35 5.00 -9.31
C GLN A 27 -0.46 4.10 -10.23
N MET A 28 -1.79 4.18 -10.15
CA MET A 28 -2.69 3.43 -11.03
C MET A 28 -2.61 3.90 -12.48
N ASN A 29 -2.45 5.20 -12.69
CA ASN A 29 -2.25 5.75 -14.04
C ASN A 29 -0.89 5.32 -14.59
N LEU A 30 0.17 5.35 -13.78
CA LEU A 30 1.50 4.87 -14.19
C LEU A 30 1.48 3.38 -14.55
N LEU A 31 0.74 2.56 -13.81
CA LEU A 31 0.54 1.15 -14.16
C LEU A 31 -0.12 1.00 -15.53
N ALA A 32 -1.21 1.73 -15.77
CA ALA A 32 -1.94 1.68 -17.02
C ALA A 32 -1.08 2.10 -18.23
N VAL A 33 -0.36 3.22 -18.12
CA VAL A 33 0.49 3.72 -19.22
C VAL A 33 1.70 2.81 -19.45
N SER A 34 2.23 2.15 -18.41
CA SER A 34 3.32 1.19 -18.54
C SER A 34 2.89 -0.06 -19.30
N VAL A 35 1.73 -0.63 -18.95
CA VAL A 35 1.15 -1.77 -19.67
C VAL A 35 0.81 -1.41 -21.10
N ASN A 36 0.24 -0.22 -21.33
CA ASN A 36 -0.07 0.27 -22.67
C ASN A 36 1.20 0.43 -23.53
N ALA A 37 2.28 0.97 -22.97
CA ALA A 37 3.53 1.12 -23.68
C ALA A 37 4.08 -0.27 -24.11
N ARG A 38 4.08 -1.26 -23.22
CA ARG A 38 4.50 -2.63 -23.55
C ARG A 38 3.57 -3.31 -24.56
N TYR A 39 2.27 -3.10 -24.46
CA TYR A 39 1.30 -3.59 -25.43
C TYR A 39 1.58 -3.04 -26.84
N LEU A 40 1.82 -1.73 -26.97
CA LEU A 40 2.14 -1.09 -28.25
C LEU A 40 3.49 -1.58 -28.78
N GLU A 41 4.52 -1.68 -27.93
CA GLU A 41 5.86 -2.15 -28.29
C GLU A 41 5.83 -3.59 -28.83
N LEU A 42 5.13 -4.51 -28.16
CA LEU A 42 4.98 -5.90 -28.57
C LEU A 42 4.23 -6.04 -29.91
N LEU A 43 3.33 -5.12 -30.22
CA LEU A 43 2.63 -5.06 -31.50
C LEU A 43 3.41 -4.28 -32.58
N GLY A 44 4.67 -3.92 -32.33
CA GLY A 44 5.53 -3.21 -33.27
C GLY A 44 5.09 -1.77 -33.57
N LYS A 45 4.36 -1.14 -32.65
CA LYS A 45 3.93 0.26 -32.78
C LYS A 45 4.96 1.18 -32.13
N PRO A 46 5.20 2.37 -32.70
CA PRO A 46 6.07 3.36 -32.10
C PRO A 46 5.45 3.84 -30.77
N VAL A 47 6.25 3.79 -29.70
CA VAL A 47 5.86 4.25 -28.38
C VAL A 47 7.09 4.71 -27.60
N GLU A 48 6.94 5.80 -26.87
CA GLU A 48 7.92 6.23 -25.88
C GLU A 48 7.49 5.66 -24.51
N PHE A 49 8.39 4.92 -23.87
CA PHE A 49 8.10 4.36 -22.56
C PHE A 49 8.11 5.48 -21.51
N PRO A 50 7.11 5.56 -20.61
CA PRO A 50 7.03 6.64 -19.63
C PRO A 50 8.23 6.61 -18.67
N GLU A 51 8.87 7.78 -18.47
CA GLU A 51 10.10 7.93 -17.69
C GLU A 51 9.97 7.34 -16.25
N ASN A 52 8.81 7.52 -15.63
CA ASN A 52 8.52 7.01 -14.29
C ASN A 52 7.71 5.70 -14.33
N GLY A 53 7.64 5.04 -15.48
CA GLY A 53 6.88 3.80 -15.66
C GLY A 53 7.48 2.60 -14.93
N TYR A 54 6.68 1.55 -14.84
CA TYR A 54 7.10 0.28 -14.27
C TYR A 54 7.80 -0.58 -15.32
N HIS A 55 9.09 -0.90 -15.10
CA HIS A 55 9.94 -1.62 -16.05
C HIS A 55 10.00 -3.14 -15.82
N GLY A 56 9.33 -3.66 -14.79
CA GLY A 56 9.39 -5.07 -14.41
C GLY A 56 8.94 -6.01 -15.53
N ALA A 57 9.47 -7.22 -15.55
CA ALA A 57 9.08 -8.28 -16.49
C ALA A 57 7.57 -8.59 -16.41
N ASP A 58 7.01 -8.48 -15.24
CA ASP A 58 5.59 -8.67 -14.94
C ASP A 58 4.67 -7.71 -15.72
N ILE A 59 5.14 -6.52 -16.09
CA ILE A 59 4.39 -5.58 -16.95
C ILE A 59 4.37 -6.06 -18.40
N VAL A 60 5.51 -6.59 -18.88
CA VAL A 60 5.61 -7.21 -20.22
C VAL A 60 4.69 -8.41 -20.31
N GLU A 61 4.71 -9.29 -19.29
CA GLU A 61 3.84 -10.46 -19.23
C GLU A 61 2.35 -10.10 -19.22
N THR A 62 1.95 -9.06 -18.44
CA THR A 62 0.57 -8.57 -18.46
C THR A 62 0.17 -8.09 -19.86
N ALA A 63 1.02 -7.32 -20.54
CA ALA A 63 0.77 -6.87 -21.90
C ALA A 63 0.69 -8.05 -22.89
N GLN A 64 1.57 -9.06 -22.74
CA GLN A 64 1.55 -10.25 -23.59
C GLN A 64 0.26 -11.05 -23.38
N ARG A 65 -0.20 -11.26 -22.14
CA ARG A 65 -1.49 -11.93 -21.85
C ARG A 65 -2.68 -11.20 -22.46
N ILE A 66 -2.65 -9.86 -22.47
CA ILE A 66 -3.69 -9.07 -23.16
C ILE A 66 -3.68 -9.38 -24.67
N ILE A 67 -2.51 -9.43 -25.29
CA ILE A 67 -2.36 -9.75 -26.72
C ILE A 67 -2.82 -11.19 -27.00
N ASP A 68 -2.40 -12.15 -26.20
CA ASP A 68 -2.74 -13.57 -26.38
C ASP A 68 -4.24 -13.82 -26.30
N ARG A 69 -4.93 -13.09 -25.42
CA ARG A 69 -6.37 -13.20 -25.22
C ARG A 69 -7.18 -12.43 -26.27
N ASP A 70 -6.76 -11.24 -26.61
CA ASP A 70 -7.56 -10.22 -27.28
C ASP A 70 -6.96 -9.70 -28.59
N GLY A 71 -5.70 -10.05 -28.90
CA GLY A 71 -4.99 -9.58 -30.10
C GLY A 71 -4.74 -8.07 -30.06
N ASP A 72 -4.89 -7.45 -31.21
CA ASP A 72 -4.67 -6.03 -31.43
C ASP A 72 -5.94 -5.16 -31.34
N LYS A 73 -7.06 -5.73 -30.90
CA LYS A 73 -8.38 -5.06 -30.94
C LYS A 73 -8.42 -3.71 -30.21
N TYR A 74 -7.57 -3.54 -29.19
CA TYR A 74 -7.53 -2.31 -28.42
C TYR A 74 -6.83 -1.14 -29.13
N LEU A 75 -6.14 -1.39 -30.24
CA LEU A 75 -5.59 -0.33 -31.08
C LEU A 75 -6.68 0.55 -31.73
N ALA A 76 -7.87 -0.01 -31.93
CA ALA A 76 -9.00 0.72 -32.49
C ALA A 76 -9.69 1.66 -31.48
N LEU A 77 -9.42 1.51 -30.18
CA LEU A 77 -10.01 2.33 -29.13
C LEU A 77 -9.25 3.64 -28.92
N PRO A 78 -9.95 4.71 -28.48
CA PRO A 78 -9.30 5.89 -27.93
C PRO A 78 -8.32 5.51 -26.81
N GLU A 79 -7.23 6.24 -26.71
CA GLU A 79 -6.19 5.93 -25.71
C GLU A 79 -6.73 5.91 -24.28
N GLU A 80 -7.56 6.87 -23.92
CA GLU A 80 -8.15 6.96 -22.58
C GLU A 80 -8.97 5.71 -22.23
N GLU A 81 -9.74 5.19 -23.15
CA GLU A 81 -10.54 3.98 -22.95
C GLU A 81 -9.64 2.75 -22.84
N ARG A 82 -8.63 2.66 -23.69
CA ARG A 82 -7.64 1.58 -23.65
C ARG A 82 -6.88 1.58 -22.31
N LEU A 83 -6.47 2.75 -21.82
CA LEU A 83 -5.79 2.88 -20.54
C LEU A 83 -6.66 2.42 -19.37
N ARG A 84 -7.96 2.75 -19.37
CA ARG A 84 -8.88 2.26 -18.33
C ARG A 84 -8.99 0.74 -18.31
N ILE A 85 -9.10 0.12 -19.50
CA ILE A 85 -9.18 -1.33 -19.63
C ILE A 85 -7.87 -1.97 -19.11
N PHE A 86 -6.72 -1.45 -19.52
CA PHE A 86 -5.43 -1.99 -19.12
C PHE A 86 -5.14 -1.78 -17.62
N GLN A 87 -5.60 -0.66 -17.07
CA GLN A 87 -5.56 -0.43 -15.63
C GLN A 87 -6.32 -1.52 -14.86
N ASP A 88 -7.55 -1.81 -15.28
CA ASP A 88 -8.39 -2.83 -14.63
C ASP A 88 -7.81 -4.24 -14.75
N VAL A 89 -7.29 -4.59 -15.92
CA VAL A 89 -6.66 -5.90 -16.13
C VAL A 89 -5.42 -6.04 -15.24
N ALA A 90 -4.51 -5.08 -15.33
CA ALA A 90 -3.26 -5.11 -14.55
C ALA A 90 -3.54 -5.10 -13.04
N TYR A 91 -4.48 -4.27 -12.59
CA TYR A 91 -4.87 -4.22 -11.18
C TYR A 91 -5.33 -5.57 -10.66
N ARG A 92 -6.27 -6.22 -11.39
CA ARG A 92 -6.79 -7.53 -10.97
C ARG A 92 -5.72 -8.61 -10.94
N GLU A 93 -4.84 -8.64 -11.95
CA GLU A 93 -3.73 -9.59 -11.99
C GLU A 93 -2.74 -9.39 -10.83
N LYS A 94 -2.35 -8.13 -10.58
CA LYS A 94 -1.40 -7.82 -9.51
C LYS A 94 -1.99 -8.09 -8.12
N LEU A 95 -3.27 -7.76 -7.93
CA LEU A 95 -3.94 -8.04 -6.67
C LEU A 95 -4.08 -9.54 -6.42
N ALA A 96 -4.46 -10.32 -7.44
CA ALA A 96 -4.56 -11.76 -7.33
C ALA A 96 -3.21 -12.42 -7.03
N ALA A 97 -2.14 -12.00 -7.71
CA ALA A 97 -0.79 -12.50 -7.44
C ALA A 97 -0.31 -12.15 -6.02
N LEU A 98 -0.60 -10.95 -5.55
CA LEU A 98 -0.28 -10.53 -4.17
C LEU A 98 -1.02 -11.37 -3.13
N GLU A 99 -2.30 -11.65 -3.36
CA GLU A 99 -3.13 -12.48 -2.48
C GLU A 99 -2.63 -13.92 -2.45
N GLU A 100 -2.26 -14.47 -3.62
CA GLU A 100 -1.68 -15.81 -3.74
C GLU A 100 -0.34 -15.90 -2.98
N ASP A 101 0.60 -15.00 -3.24
CA ASP A 101 1.90 -14.96 -2.58
C ASP A 101 1.78 -14.87 -1.05
N LEU A 102 0.89 -14.01 -0.56
CA LEU A 102 0.65 -13.86 0.88
C LEU A 102 -0.01 -15.11 1.47
N THR A 103 -0.95 -15.73 0.75
CA THR A 103 -1.61 -16.96 1.18
C THR A 103 -0.60 -18.10 1.27
N ASP A 104 0.23 -18.28 0.26
CA ASP A 104 1.29 -19.29 0.23
C ASP A 104 2.33 -19.05 1.34
N PHE A 105 2.59 -17.77 1.67
CA PHE A 105 3.41 -17.40 2.81
C PHE A 105 2.73 -17.61 4.17
N GLY A 106 1.48 -18.04 4.20
CA GLY A 106 0.68 -18.27 5.41
C GLY A 106 0.20 -16.97 6.06
N VAL A 107 -0.05 -15.94 5.26
CA VAL A 107 -0.64 -14.65 5.67
C VAL A 107 -1.92 -14.43 4.88
N THR A 108 -3.05 -14.50 5.56
CA THR A 108 -4.37 -14.25 4.97
C THR A 108 -5.03 -13.06 5.65
N PHE A 109 -5.93 -12.41 4.94
CA PHE A 109 -6.70 -11.27 5.45
C PHE A 109 -8.20 -11.54 5.33
N ASP A 110 -8.96 -11.11 6.33
CA ASP A 110 -10.41 -11.22 6.34
C ASP A 110 -11.04 -10.20 5.38
N ARG A 111 -10.31 -9.10 5.10
CA ARG A 111 -10.75 -8.05 4.18
C ARG A 111 -9.58 -7.45 3.40
N TRP A 112 -9.84 -7.19 2.12
CA TRP A 112 -9.01 -6.39 1.23
C TRP A 112 -9.72 -5.06 1.02
N TYR A 113 -9.20 -3.99 1.62
CA TYR A 113 -9.83 -2.68 1.61
C TYR A 113 -9.26 -1.81 0.50
N SER A 114 -10.09 -1.47 -0.49
CA SER A 114 -9.70 -0.63 -1.64
C SER A 114 -9.78 0.86 -1.26
N GLU A 115 -8.68 1.61 -1.44
CA GLU A 115 -8.63 3.05 -1.25
C GLU A 115 -9.62 3.81 -2.15
N ARG A 116 -9.90 3.30 -3.36
CA ARG A 116 -10.88 3.89 -4.28
C ARG A 116 -12.24 4.10 -3.63
N THR A 117 -12.62 3.24 -2.69
CA THR A 117 -13.93 3.33 -2.01
C THR A 117 -14.04 4.55 -1.10
N LEU A 118 -12.93 5.20 -0.77
CA LEU A 118 -12.90 6.43 0.02
C LEU A 118 -13.12 7.68 -0.83
N HIS A 119 -12.78 7.61 -2.12
CA HIS A 119 -12.79 8.75 -3.03
C HIS A 119 -14.07 8.82 -3.86
N PRO A 120 -14.62 10.05 -4.07
CA PRO A 120 -14.25 11.29 -3.37
C PRO A 120 -15.01 11.50 -2.05
N ASP A 121 -16.08 10.73 -1.80
CA ASP A 121 -17.13 11.09 -0.85
C ASP A 121 -16.71 10.96 0.61
N ALA A 122 -16.05 9.85 1.00
CA ALA A 122 -15.62 9.66 2.38
C ALA A 122 -14.53 10.67 2.75
N VAL A 123 -13.60 10.95 1.83
CA VAL A 123 -12.55 11.96 2.02
C VAL A 123 -13.15 13.35 2.21
N ARG A 124 -14.10 13.76 1.38
CA ARG A 124 -14.77 15.06 1.52
C ARG A 124 -15.53 15.15 2.84
N ARG A 125 -16.29 14.12 3.18
CA ARG A 125 -17.08 14.08 4.41
C ARG A 125 -16.24 14.30 5.67
N VAL A 126 -15.09 13.65 5.81
CA VAL A 126 -14.24 13.83 7.00
C VAL A 126 -13.66 15.23 7.08
N VAL A 127 -13.33 15.84 5.95
CA VAL A 127 -12.83 17.21 5.90
C VAL A 127 -13.94 18.21 6.26
N ASP A 128 -15.15 18.02 5.74
CA ASP A 128 -16.31 18.86 6.09
C ASP A 128 -16.62 18.79 7.59
N VAL A 129 -16.53 17.60 8.19
CA VAL A 129 -16.67 17.43 9.64
C VAL A 129 -15.59 18.17 10.42
N LEU A 130 -14.34 18.10 9.99
CA LEU A 130 -13.24 18.81 10.64
C LEU A 130 -13.41 20.33 10.55
N LEU A 131 -13.81 20.84 9.40
CA LEU A 131 -14.11 22.27 9.19
C LEU A 131 -15.29 22.71 10.08
N ALA A 132 -16.40 21.97 10.08
CA ALA A 132 -17.58 22.29 10.89
C ALA A 132 -17.28 22.29 12.39
N ARG A 133 -16.33 21.48 12.85
CA ARG A 133 -15.87 21.43 14.24
C ARG A 133 -14.80 22.47 14.58
N GLY A 134 -14.34 23.27 13.61
CA GLY A 134 -13.24 24.22 13.78
C GLY A 134 -11.88 23.54 13.99
N LYS A 135 -11.76 22.27 13.61
CA LYS A 135 -10.53 21.47 13.71
C LYS A 135 -9.69 21.49 12.43
N ALA A 136 -10.24 22.08 11.39
CA ALA A 136 -9.55 22.46 10.17
C ALA A 136 -9.88 23.90 9.81
N TYR A 137 -9.06 24.52 8.95
CA TYR A 137 -9.23 25.88 8.47
C TYR A 137 -8.74 26.02 7.03
N GLU A 138 -9.27 26.99 6.33
CA GLU A 138 -8.82 27.35 4.99
C GLU A 138 -7.75 28.45 5.05
N GLN A 139 -6.66 28.26 4.32
CA GLN A 139 -5.61 29.26 4.15
C GLN A 139 -5.00 29.11 2.75
N GLU A 140 -4.89 30.23 2.04
CA GLU A 140 -4.29 30.30 0.69
C GLU A 140 -4.89 29.26 -0.30
N GLY A 141 -6.21 29.04 -0.20
CA GLY A 141 -6.92 28.07 -1.04
C GLY A 141 -6.77 26.59 -0.62
N ALA A 142 -5.93 26.28 0.33
CA ALA A 142 -5.73 24.96 0.88
C ALA A 142 -6.50 24.76 2.19
N VAL A 143 -6.84 23.52 2.52
CA VAL A 143 -7.45 23.15 3.81
C VAL A 143 -6.40 22.51 4.70
N TRP A 144 -6.26 23.05 5.90
CA TRP A 144 -5.29 22.64 6.90
C TRP A 144 -5.96 22.02 8.13
N LEU A 145 -5.45 20.89 8.58
CA LEU A 145 -5.82 20.26 9.86
C LEU A 145 -5.05 20.96 10.99
N ARG A 146 -5.74 21.35 12.07
CA ARG A 146 -5.11 21.86 13.30
C ARG A 146 -4.48 20.73 14.12
N SER A 147 -3.50 20.03 13.53
CA SER A 147 -2.89 18.88 14.18
C SER A 147 -2.01 19.27 15.38
N THR A 148 -1.54 20.53 15.44
CA THR A 148 -0.81 21.07 16.58
C THR A 148 -1.63 21.07 17.87
N ASP A 149 -2.95 21.25 17.79
CA ASP A 149 -3.86 21.19 18.95
C ASP A 149 -3.84 19.80 19.62
N TYR A 150 -3.30 18.78 18.94
CA TYR A 150 -3.31 17.36 19.34
C TYR A 150 -1.90 16.76 19.40
N GLY A 151 -0.85 17.60 19.46
CA GLY A 151 0.52 17.17 19.71
C GLY A 151 1.36 16.85 18.48
N ASP A 152 0.89 17.20 17.26
CA ASP A 152 1.76 17.20 16.07
C ASP A 152 2.67 18.44 16.09
N ASP A 153 3.79 18.39 15.37
CA ASP A 153 4.79 19.46 15.33
C ASP A 153 4.33 20.69 14.52
N LYS A 154 3.40 20.51 13.59
CA LYS A 154 2.81 21.58 12.75
C LYS A 154 1.46 21.16 12.20
N ASP A 155 0.65 22.16 11.79
CA ASP A 155 -0.59 21.91 11.07
C ASP A 155 -0.33 21.29 9.70
N ARG A 156 -1.26 20.48 9.22
CA ARG A 156 -1.08 19.67 8.01
C ARG A 156 -2.10 20.00 6.94
N VAL A 157 -1.62 20.14 5.70
CA VAL A 157 -2.50 20.25 4.54
C VAL A 157 -3.23 18.94 4.31
N ILE A 158 -4.55 18.98 4.24
CA ILE A 158 -5.41 17.85 3.90
C ILE A 158 -6.03 17.98 2.51
N PHE A 159 -6.32 19.24 2.06
CA PHE A 159 -6.62 19.52 0.65
C PHE A 159 -5.68 20.62 0.15
N ARG A 160 -5.15 20.43 -1.03
CA ARG A 160 -4.31 21.42 -1.71
C ARG A 160 -5.16 22.57 -2.28
N ASP A 161 -4.53 23.66 -2.62
CA ASP A 161 -5.13 24.83 -3.27
C ASP A 161 -5.82 24.51 -4.60
N ASN A 162 -5.41 23.47 -5.30
CA ASN A 162 -6.05 22.97 -6.51
C ASN A 162 -7.23 22.00 -6.24
N GLY A 163 -7.67 21.85 -4.99
CA GLY A 163 -8.79 20.99 -4.59
C GLY A 163 -8.48 19.48 -4.58
N VAL A 164 -7.20 19.10 -4.74
CA VAL A 164 -6.79 17.69 -4.70
C VAL A 164 -6.47 17.28 -3.26
N PRO A 165 -7.06 16.19 -2.75
CA PRO A 165 -6.74 15.70 -1.42
C PRO A 165 -5.27 15.24 -1.33
N THR A 166 -4.70 15.38 -0.14
CA THR A 166 -3.39 14.79 0.17
C THR A 166 -3.57 13.34 0.61
N TYR A 167 -2.49 12.57 0.67
CA TYR A 167 -2.52 11.21 1.24
C TYR A 167 -3.07 11.20 2.67
N LEU A 168 -2.78 12.24 3.45
CA LEU A 168 -3.30 12.36 4.81
C LEU A 168 -4.83 12.40 4.84
N ALA A 169 -5.48 13.06 3.88
CA ALA A 169 -6.95 13.11 3.82
C ALA A 169 -7.57 11.72 3.59
N ALA A 170 -6.97 10.92 2.71
CA ALA A 170 -7.41 9.54 2.49
C ALA A 170 -7.20 8.67 3.74
N ASP A 171 -6.05 8.82 4.40
CA ASP A 171 -5.75 8.10 5.65
C ASP A 171 -6.69 8.50 6.79
N ILE A 172 -7.06 9.77 6.90
CA ILE A 172 -8.06 10.23 7.87
C ILE A 172 -9.40 9.54 7.61
N ALA A 173 -9.86 9.52 6.36
CA ALA A 173 -11.10 8.87 5.97
C ALA A 173 -11.08 7.36 6.21
N TYR A 174 -9.96 6.71 5.95
CA TYR A 174 -9.78 5.28 6.18
C TYR A 174 -9.83 4.94 7.69
N HIS A 175 -9.12 5.70 8.52
CA HIS A 175 -9.12 5.47 9.96
C HIS A 175 -10.48 5.79 10.58
N ASP A 176 -11.14 6.89 10.18
CA ASP A 176 -12.51 7.18 10.59
C ASP A 176 -13.45 6.02 10.25
N ASN A 177 -13.33 5.46 9.06
CA ASN A 177 -14.08 4.27 8.67
C ASN A 177 -13.83 3.08 9.61
N LYS A 178 -12.57 2.83 10.02
CA LYS A 178 -12.25 1.75 10.96
C LYS A 178 -12.87 1.97 12.34
N TYR A 179 -12.78 3.20 12.87
CA TYR A 179 -13.40 3.55 14.16
C TYR A 179 -14.92 3.37 14.14
N THR A 180 -15.58 3.72 13.04
CA THR A 180 -17.04 3.63 12.92
C THR A 180 -17.56 2.21 12.73
N ARG A 181 -16.70 1.23 12.49
CA ARG A 181 -17.08 -0.19 12.37
C ARG A 181 -17.28 -0.92 13.71
N GLY A 182 -17.07 -0.24 14.84
CA GLY A 182 -17.35 -0.77 16.16
C GLY A 182 -16.24 -1.61 16.80
N TYR A 183 -15.02 -1.57 16.27
CA TYR A 183 -13.87 -2.22 16.90
C TYR A 183 -13.44 -1.46 18.15
N GLY A 184 -13.25 -2.18 19.25
CA GLY A 184 -12.78 -1.59 20.51
C GLY A 184 -11.30 -1.21 20.49
N ARG A 185 -10.51 -1.78 19.58
CA ARG A 185 -9.09 -1.47 19.39
C ARG A 185 -8.68 -1.65 17.93
N LEU A 186 -7.89 -0.74 17.44
CA LEU A 186 -7.28 -0.76 16.11
C LEU A 186 -5.77 -0.96 16.25
N ILE A 187 -5.19 -1.84 15.43
CA ILE A 187 -3.75 -2.09 15.40
C ILE A 187 -3.28 -1.92 13.96
N ASN A 188 -2.47 -0.90 13.74
CA ASN A 188 -1.77 -0.72 12.46
C ASN A 188 -0.37 -1.31 12.54
N ILE A 189 0.08 -1.92 11.45
CA ILE A 189 1.44 -2.42 11.30
C ILE A 189 2.07 -1.70 10.13
N TRP A 190 3.04 -0.82 10.42
CA TRP A 190 3.67 0.06 9.44
C TRP A 190 5.18 -0.12 9.40
N GLY A 191 5.81 0.25 8.29
CA GLY A 191 7.27 0.39 8.22
C GLY A 191 7.77 1.54 9.10
N ALA A 192 8.98 1.44 9.60
CA ALA A 192 9.58 2.44 10.47
C ALA A 192 9.78 3.82 9.81
N ASP A 193 9.81 3.88 8.48
CA ASP A 193 9.81 5.10 7.69
C ASP A 193 8.54 5.95 7.90
N HIS A 194 7.45 5.35 8.38
CA HIS A 194 6.21 6.04 8.77
C HIS A 194 6.18 6.54 10.22
N HIS A 195 7.28 6.47 10.97
CA HIS A 195 7.32 6.88 12.39
C HIS A 195 6.72 8.28 12.62
N GLY A 196 7.13 9.28 11.83
CA GLY A 196 6.61 10.66 11.95
C GLY A 196 5.14 10.83 11.54
N TYR A 197 4.53 9.79 10.96
CA TYR A 197 3.15 9.83 10.51
C TYR A 197 2.15 9.40 11.60
N VAL A 198 2.62 8.68 12.61
CA VAL A 198 1.78 8.17 13.72
C VAL A 198 1.08 9.31 14.46
N ALA A 199 1.85 10.35 14.84
CA ALA A 199 1.31 11.50 15.55
C ALA A 199 0.24 12.23 14.73
N ARG A 200 0.43 12.35 13.42
CA ARG A 200 -0.52 13.00 12.50
C ARG A 200 -1.86 12.28 12.44
N VAL A 201 -1.85 10.96 12.31
CA VAL A 201 -3.07 10.16 12.25
C VAL A 201 -3.80 10.17 13.59
N LYS A 202 -3.06 10.02 14.69
CA LYS A 202 -3.65 10.13 16.04
C LYS A 202 -4.26 11.50 16.29
N ALA A 203 -3.59 12.58 15.90
CA ALA A 203 -4.11 13.95 15.97
C ALA A 203 -5.41 14.13 15.16
N ALA A 204 -5.45 13.58 13.95
CA ALA A 204 -6.64 13.63 13.11
C ALA A 204 -7.81 12.86 13.74
N MET A 205 -7.56 11.69 14.32
CA MET A 205 -8.60 10.90 15.00
C MET A 205 -9.14 11.65 16.23
N ALA A 206 -8.27 12.26 17.03
CA ALA A 206 -8.70 13.09 18.15
C ALA A 206 -9.53 14.31 17.68
N ALA A 207 -9.13 14.95 16.59
CA ALA A 207 -9.88 16.06 15.99
C ALA A 207 -11.26 15.65 15.50
N LEU A 208 -11.42 14.42 15.01
CA LEU A 208 -12.72 13.82 14.66
C LEU A 208 -13.52 13.35 15.88
N GLY A 209 -12.96 13.43 17.09
CA GLY A 209 -13.63 13.05 18.32
C GLY A 209 -13.53 11.55 18.66
N HIS A 210 -12.65 10.84 18.00
CA HIS A 210 -12.29 9.47 18.38
C HIS A 210 -11.21 9.48 19.48
N ASP A 211 -11.17 8.42 20.29
CA ASP A 211 -10.11 8.24 21.26
C ASP A 211 -8.82 7.72 20.54
N PRO A 212 -7.74 8.52 20.48
CA PRO A 212 -6.52 8.13 19.79
C PRO A 212 -5.79 6.95 20.47
N GLU A 213 -6.11 6.64 21.74
CA GLU A 213 -5.52 5.51 22.45
C GLU A 213 -6.10 4.15 22.04
N HIS A 214 -7.24 4.15 21.35
CA HIS A 214 -7.75 2.95 20.68
C HIS A 214 -6.92 2.55 19.46
N LEU A 215 -6.09 3.45 18.94
CA LEU A 215 -5.17 3.17 17.83
C LEU A 215 -3.77 2.87 18.34
N THR A 216 -3.35 1.62 18.20
CA THR A 216 -1.97 1.18 18.41
C THR A 216 -1.26 1.05 17.06
N VAL A 217 -0.08 1.63 16.94
CA VAL A 217 0.75 1.49 15.73
C VAL A 217 2.01 0.72 16.08
N LEU A 218 2.20 -0.42 15.43
CA LEU A 218 3.41 -1.22 15.51
C LEU A 218 4.32 -0.85 14.34
N LEU A 219 5.52 -0.38 14.63
CA LEU A 219 6.50 0.01 13.63
C LEU A 219 7.51 -1.13 13.44
N LEU A 220 7.66 -1.59 12.18
CA LEU A 220 8.64 -2.61 11.82
C LEU A 220 9.84 -1.96 11.17
N GLN A 221 11.02 -2.33 11.63
CA GLN A 221 12.27 -1.93 10.99
C GLN A 221 12.45 -2.61 9.62
N MET A 222 13.28 -1.99 8.79
CA MET A 222 13.57 -2.52 7.45
C MET A 222 14.32 -3.84 7.55
N VAL A 223 14.05 -4.72 6.58
CA VAL A 223 14.78 -5.96 6.37
C VAL A 223 15.78 -5.73 5.24
N SER A 224 17.05 -6.02 5.51
CA SER A 224 18.10 -6.04 4.49
C SER A 224 18.38 -7.48 4.10
N LEU A 225 18.30 -7.80 2.82
CA LEU A 225 18.65 -9.11 2.29
C LEU A 225 20.13 -9.15 1.95
N TYR A 226 20.81 -10.22 2.37
CA TYR A 226 22.22 -10.47 2.07
C TYR A 226 22.37 -11.77 1.28
N ARG A 227 23.29 -11.77 0.32
CA ARG A 227 23.75 -12.96 -0.40
C ARG A 227 25.27 -12.90 -0.48
N ASP A 228 25.94 -13.95 -0.01
CA ASP A 228 27.43 -14.02 0.03
C ASP A 228 28.09 -12.81 0.71
N GLY A 229 27.47 -12.33 1.79
CA GLY A 229 27.94 -11.19 2.56
C GLY A 229 27.74 -9.82 1.92
N GLN A 230 27.04 -9.75 0.78
CA GLN A 230 26.71 -8.50 0.08
C GLN A 230 25.21 -8.20 0.17
N ILE A 231 24.88 -6.93 0.33
CA ILE A 231 23.49 -6.48 0.31
C ILE A 231 22.91 -6.71 -1.09
N VAL A 232 21.80 -7.47 -1.16
CA VAL A 232 21.00 -7.57 -2.37
C VAL A 232 20.28 -6.23 -2.57
N LYS A 233 20.73 -5.45 -3.56
CA LYS A 233 20.12 -4.16 -3.87
C LYS A 233 18.75 -4.37 -4.48
N LEU A 234 17.73 -3.89 -3.79
CA LEU A 234 16.35 -3.89 -4.26
C LEU A 234 16.10 -2.58 -5.02
N SER A 235 15.92 -2.64 -6.34
CA SER A 235 15.62 -1.46 -7.15
C SER A 235 14.42 -1.70 -8.05
N LYS A 236 13.31 -1.03 -7.77
CA LYS A 236 12.11 -1.02 -8.62
C LYS A 236 12.40 -0.44 -10.03
N ARG A 237 13.46 0.38 -10.18
CA ARG A 237 13.82 1.01 -11.45
C ARG A 237 14.63 0.09 -12.37
N THR A 238 15.43 -0.80 -11.81
CA THR A 238 16.27 -1.74 -12.59
C THR A 238 15.62 -3.11 -12.80
N GLY A 239 14.47 -3.39 -12.14
CA GLY A 239 13.83 -4.70 -12.17
C GLY A 239 14.54 -5.76 -11.32
N GLU A 240 15.60 -5.39 -10.59
CA GLU A 240 16.30 -6.28 -9.67
C GLU A 240 15.66 -6.18 -8.28
N THR A 241 14.58 -6.91 -8.08
CA THR A 241 13.92 -7.04 -6.77
C THR A 241 13.80 -8.51 -6.43
N VAL A 242 14.13 -8.90 -5.21
CA VAL A 242 13.77 -10.23 -4.72
C VAL A 242 12.31 -10.17 -4.28
N THR A 243 11.47 -10.94 -4.95
CA THR A 243 10.05 -11.05 -4.61
C THR A 243 9.85 -11.96 -3.41
N LEU A 244 8.67 -11.89 -2.78
CA LEU A 244 8.31 -12.82 -1.71
C LEU A 244 8.27 -14.27 -2.26
N ARG A 245 7.82 -14.45 -3.50
CA ARG A 245 7.79 -15.74 -4.21
C ARG A 245 9.20 -16.35 -4.33
N GLU A 246 10.16 -15.58 -4.85
CA GLU A 246 11.54 -16.01 -4.96
C GLU A 246 12.16 -16.36 -3.61
N LEU A 247 11.86 -15.57 -2.57
CA LEU A 247 12.32 -15.87 -1.22
C LEU A 247 11.76 -17.20 -0.71
N MET A 248 10.45 -17.46 -0.91
CA MET A 248 9.83 -18.73 -0.52
C MET A 248 10.41 -19.92 -1.26
N GLU A 249 10.69 -19.76 -2.55
CA GLU A 249 11.29 -20.82 -3.39
C GLU A 249 12.74 -21.13 -2.97
N GLU A 250 13.51 -20.09 -2.59
CA GLU A 250 14.92 -20.24 -2.23
C GLU A 250 15.12 -20.80 -0.82
N VAL A 251 14.39 -20.30 0.18
CA VAL A 251 14.63 -20.67 1.59
C VAL A 251 13.49 -21.47 2.23
N GLY A 252 12.36 -21.57 1.58
CA GLY A 252 11.15 -22.16 2.12
C GLY A 252 10.36 -21.24 3.04
N VAL A 253 9.05 -21.48 3.13
CA VAL A 253 8.13 -20.63 3.91
C VAL A 253 8.44 -20.65 5.40
N ASP A 254 8.66 -21.82 5.98
CA ASP A 254 8.87 -21.96 7.43
C ASP A 254 10.16 -21.28 7.88
N ALA A 255 11.26 -21.44 7.12
CA ALA A 255 12.53 -20.80 7.41
C ALA A 255 12.40 -19.27 7.29
N ALA A 256 11.83 -18.76 6.21
CA ALA A 256 11.61 -17.33 6.03
C ALA A 256 10.78 -16.74 7.19
N ARG A 257 9.66 -17.37 7.55
CA ARG A 257 8.80 -16.93 8.67
C ARG A 257 9.52 -16.97 10.01
N TYR A 258 10.31 -18.01 10.25
CA TYR A 258 11.11 -18.14 11.48
C TYR A 258 12.11 -16.98 11.63
N PHE A 259 12.88 -16.69 10.57
CA PHE A 259 13.84 -15.60 10.60
C PHE A 259 13.19 -14.23 10.79
N PHE A 260 12.06 -13.97 10.15
CA PHE A 260 11.32 -12.72 10.35
C PHE A 260 10.78 -12.57 11.79
N LEU A 261 10.45 -13.66 12.46
CA LEU A 261 9.88 -13.64 13.81
C LEU A 261 10.93 -13.68 14.92
N MET A 262 12.18 -14.04 14.62
CA MET A 262 13.27 -14.10 15.60
C MET A 262 13.68 -12.75 16.16
N ARG A 263 13.40 -11.68 15.47
CA ARG A 263 13.79 -10.33 15.85
C ARG A 263 12.62 -9.57 16.42
N SER A 264 12.93 -8.67 17.36
CA SER A 264 11.94 -7.69 17.82
C SER A 264 11.61 -6.70 16.71
N LEU A 265 10.41 -6.11 16.76
CA LEU A 265 9.90 -5.21 15.70
C LEU A 265 10.77 -3.96 15.50
N ASP A 266 11.45 -3.51 16.56
CA ASP A 266 12.30 -2.33 16.63
C ASP A 266 13.75 -2.58 16.22
N SER A 267 14.14 -3.85 15.99
CA SER A 267 15.49 -4.21 15.54
C SER A 267 15.57 -4.43 14.05
N GLN A 268 16.59 -3.90 13.41
CA GLN A 268 16.89 -4.18 12.01
C GLN A 268 17.18 -5.67 11.82
N LEU A 269 16.63 -6.26 10.78
CA LEU A 269 16.87 -7.63 10.40
C LEU A 269 17.78 -7.67 9.16
N ASP A 270 18.99 -8.20 9.37
CA ASP A 270 19.89 -8.59 8.27
C ASP A 270 19.61 -10.07 7.97
N PHE A 271 18.91 -10.31 6.85
CA PHE A 271 18.49 -11.64 6.42
C PHE A 271 19.51 -12.19 5.43
N ASP A 272 20.29 -13.18 5.86
CA ASP A 272 21.28 -13.85 5.02
C ASP A 272 20.65 -15.10 4.37
N LEU A 273 20.46 -15.04 3.06
CA LEU A 273 19.84 -16.11 2.28
C LEU A 273 20.64 -17.43 2.36
N ALA A 274 21.99 -17.35 2.34
CA ALA A 274 22.84 -18.54 2.43
C ALA A 274 22.72 -19.26 3.77
N ARG A 275 22.56 -18.51 4.86
CA ARG A 275 22.34 -19.09 6.19
C ARG A 275 20.97 -19.72 6.33
N ALA A 276 19.96 -19.16 5.67
CA ALA A 276 18.60 -19.66 5.75
C ALA A 276 18.44 -21.03 5.04
N THR A 277 19.28 -21.31 4.04
CA THR A 277 19.25 -22.59 3.29
C THR A 277 20.08 -23.71 3.91
N THR A 278 20.97 -23.39 4.86
CA THR A 278 21.91 -24.37 5.46
C THR A 278 21.44 -24.99 6.77
N GLN A 279 20.27 -24.65 7.26
CA GLN A 279 19.63 -25.21 8.46
C GLN A 279 18.33 -25.95 8.10
#